data_dc8dabcb16c0cdb955c072baf75c6c31
#
_entry.id   dc8dabcb16c0cdb955c072baf75c6c31
#
_cell.length_a   1.000
_cell.length_b   1.000
_cell.length_c   1.000
_cell.angle_alpha   90.00
_cell.angle_beta   90.00
_cell.angle_gamma   90.00
#
_symmetry.space_group_name_H-M   'P 1'
#
loop_
_entity.id
_entity.type
_entity.pdbx_description
1 polymer ?
#
loop_
_entity_poly.entity_id
_entity_poly.type
_entity_poly.pdbx_seq_one_letter_code
_entity_poly.pdbx_strand_id
1 'polypeptide(L)'
;NAQRNLRAMNLNDVDARAGDVSRTLDHVPAHLAKPNVVVLDPPRAGARAKVCRQIAAAGASSVVYIACDPTSLARDTAILIGEGYELKDIRAFDIYPMTHHVETVALFTR
;
A
#
# COMPACT_ATOMS: atom_id res chain seq x y z
N ASN A 1 -0.24 -9.98 -18.87
CA ASN A 1 0.22 -9.15 -17.78
C ASN A 1 -0.84 -8.11 -17.39
N ALA A 2 -0.63 -7.39 -16.32
CA ALA A 2 -1.60 -6.44 -15.78
C ALA A 2 -1.94 -5.32 -16.79
N GLN A 3 -0.94 -4.76 -17.45
CA GLN A 3 -1.15 -3.67 -18.41
C GLN A 3 -2.00 -4.11 -19.60
N ARG A 4 -1.75 -5.31 -20.12
CA ARG A 4 -2.54 -5.88 -21.22
C ARG A 4 -3.99 -6.11 -20.79
N ASN A 5 -4.20 -6.66 -19.59
CA ASN A 5 -5.54 -6.93 -19.08
C ASN A 5 -6.33 -5.63 -18.86
N LEU A 6 -5.67 -4.59 -18.37
CA LEU A 6 -6.28 -3.28 -18.15
C LEU A 6 -6.72 -2.64 -19.47
N ARG A 7 -5.89 -2.77 -20.53
CA ARG A 7 -6.24 -2.28 -21.86
C ARG A 7 -7.43 -3.03 -22.42
N ALA A 8 -7.48 -4.37 -22.25
CA ALA A 8 -8.60 -5.18 -22.72
C ALA A 8 -9.91 -4.80 -22.04
N MET A 9 -9.85 -4.24 -20.83
CA MET A 9 -11.01 -3.77 -20.06
C MET A 9 -11.30 -2.28 -20.28
N ASN A 10 -10.61 -1.64 -21.22
CA ASN A 10 -10.73 -0.19 -21.49
C ASN A 10 -10.39 0.70 -20.30
N LEU A 11 -9.49 0.25 -19.45
CA LEU A 11 -9.02 1.02 -18.30
C LEU A 11 -7.73 1.77 -18.66
N ASN A 12 -7.85 2.78 -19.50
CA ASN A 12 -6.72 3.50 -20.07
C ASN A 12 -6.06 4.47 -19.07
N ASP A 13 -6.74 4.79 -17.96
CA ASP A 13 -6.22 5.71 -16.93
C ASP A 13 -5.33 5.00 -15.91
N VAL A 14 -5.08 3.70 -16.09
CA VAL A 14 -4.27 2.91 -15.19
C VAL A 14 -2.91 2.64 -15.82
N ASP A 15 -1.84 2.90 -15.06
CA ASP A 15 -0.46 2.61 -15.46
C ASP A 15 0.05 1.46 -14.59
N ALA A 16 0.34 0.32 -15.22
CA ALA A 16 0.88 -0.85 -14.53
C ALA A 16 2.36 -1.00 -14.86
N ARG A 17 3.20 -1.09 -13.84
CA ARG A 17 4.65 -1.18 -13.96
C ARG A 17 5.22 -2.32 -13.13
N ALA A 18 6.18 -3.03 -13.70
CA ALA A 18 6.95 -4.03 -12.97
C ALA A 18 8.21 -3.41 -12.40
N GLY A 19 8.63 -3.87 -11.23
CA GLY A 19 9.88 -3.44 -10.63
C GLY A 19 9.78 -3.27 -9.12
N ASP A 20 10.87 -2.78 -8.54
CA ASP A 20 10.93 -2.49 -7.11
C ASP A 20 10.07 -1.25 -6.80
N VAL A 21 9.21 -1.37 -5.78
CA VAL A 21 8.26 -0.32 -5.44
C VAL A 21 8.97 0.98 -5.06
N SER A 22 10.03 0.90 -4.27
CA SER A 22 10.73 2.13 -3.84
C SER A 22 11.38 2.85 -5.01
N ARG A 23 11.92 2.13 -5.98
CA ARG A 23 12.47 2.74 -7.19
C ARG A 23 11.40 3.32 -8.09
N THR A 24 10.28 2.60 -8.23
CA THR A 24 9.17 3.06 -9.04
C THR A 24 8.58 4.35 -8.47
N LEU A 25 8.45 4.47 -7.16
CA LEU A 25 7.92 5.67 -6.51
C LEU A 25 8.85 6.87 -6.65
N ASP A 26 10.15 6.66 -6.86
CA ASP A 26 11.09 7.75 -7.11
C ASP A 26 10.93 8.36 -8.51
N HIS A 27 10.27 7.66 -9.43
CA HIS A 27 10.16 8.05 -10.83
C HIS A 27 8.71 8.00 -11.34
N VAL A 28 7.76 8.43 -10.50
CA VAL A 28 6.34 8.43 -10.84
C VAL A 28 6.04 9.60 -11.79
N PRO A 29 5.26 9.37 -12.88
CA PRO A 29 4.82 10.45 -13.75
C PRO A 29 4.07 11.54 -12.98
N ALA A 30 4.15 12.79 -13.45
CA ALA A 30 3.58 13.94 -12.75
C ALA A 30 2.08 13.77 -12.44
N HIS A 31 1.33 13.15 -13.35
CA HIS A 31 -0.12 12.96 -13.15
C HIS A 31 -0.46 11.93 -12.08
N LEU A 32 0.51 11.13 -11.66
CA LEU A 32 0.36 10.12 -10.59
C LEU A 32 1.15 10.47 -9.33
N ALA A 33 1.86 11.60 -9.35
CA ALA A 33 2.81 11.94 -8.27
C ALA A 33 2.14 12.37 -6.97
N LYS A 34 0.84 12.71 -7.00
CA LYS A 34 0.09 13.16 -5.82
C LYS A 34 -1.21 12.35 -5.70
N PRO A 35 -1.13 11.10 -5.30
CA PRO A 35 -2.34 10.27 -5.14
C PRO A 35 -3.14 10.72 -3.92
N ASN A 36 -4.47 10.58 -4.00
CA ASN A 36 -5.35 10.78 -2.86
C ASN A 36 -5.35 9.56 -1.94
N VAL A 37 -5.35 8.38 -2.54
CA VAL A 37 -5.39 7.10 -1.82
C VAL A 37 -4.29 6.20 -2.34
N VAL A 38 -3.58 5.57 -1.43
CA VAL A 38 -2.58 4.54 -1.75
C VAL A 38 -3.05 3.23 -1.13
N VAL A 39 -3.05 2.16 -1.94
CA VAL A 39 -3.35 0.81 -1.47
C VAL A 39 -2.06 0.01 -1.50
N LEU A 40 -1.69 -0.57 -0.37
CA LEU A 40 -0.48 -1.37 -0.22
C LEU A 40 -0.85 -2.83 0.09
N ASP A 41 -0.23 -3.74 -0.64
CA ASP A 41 -0.27 -5.18 -0.36
C ASP A 41 1.16 -5.69 -0.37
N PRO A 42 1.97 -5.32 0.65
CA PRO A 42 3.40 -5.63 0.65
C PRO A 42 3.65 -7.10 0.99
N PRO A 43 4.87 -7.59 0.70
CA PRO A 43 5.26 -8.93 1.10
C PRO A 43 5.36 -9.02 2.62
N ARG A 44 5.67 -10.23 3.12
CA ARG A 44 5.75 -10.52 4.55
C ARG A 44 6.70 -9.58 5.30
N ALA A 45 7.75 -9.09 4.65
CA ALA A 45 8.68 -8.13 5.24
C ALA A 45 8.08 -6.73 5.45
N GLY A 46 6.89 -6.46 4.90
CA GLY A 46 6.22 -5.18 4.97
C GLY A 46 6.69 -4.20 3.90
N ALA A 47 6.12 -3.00 3.92
CA ALA A 47 6.49 -1.93 2.98
C ALA A 47 7.83 -1.30 3.34
N ARG A 48 8.17 -1.26 4.62
CA ARG A 48 9.38 -0.69 5.19
C ARG A 48 9.40 0.84 5.17
N ALA A 49 10.38 1.40 5.87
CA ALA A 49 10.44 2.83 6.14
C ALA A 49 10.52 3.69 4.88
N LYS A 50 11.33 3.28 3.90
CA LYS A 50 11.50 4.08 2.69
C LYS A 50 10.19 4.26 1.94
N VAL A 51 9.45 3.18 1.72
CA VAL A 51 8.17 3.22 1.01
C VAL A 51 7.13 4.02 1.79
N CYS A 52 7.04 3.82 3.10
CA CYS A 52 6.12 4.58 3.95
C CYS A 52 6.40 6.09 3.88
N ARG A 53 7.66 6.49 3.90
CA ARG A 53 8.05 7.89 3.79
C ARG A 53 7.79 8.47 2.41
N GLN A 54 8.00 7.69 1.35
CA GLN A 54 7.68 8.10 -0.02
C GLN A 54 6.18 8.37 -0.18
N ILE A 55 5.34 7.51 0.38
CA ILE A 55 3.88 7.69 0.37
C ILE A 55 3.49 8.97 1.09
N ALA A 56 4.06 9.20 2.26
CA ALA A 56 3.79 10.41 3.04
C ALA A 56 4.26 11.66 2.28
N ALA A 57 5.42 11.61 1.66
CA ALA A 57 5.97 12.72 0.88
C ALA A 57 5.12 13.03 -0.36
N ALA A 58 4.49 12.01 -0.95
CA ALA A 58 3.59 12.20 -2.07
C ALA A 58 2.26 12.87 -1.67
N GLY A 59 1.97 12.97 -0.38
CA GLY A 59 0.81 13.69 0.12
C GLY A 59 -0.49 12.89 0.11
N ALA A 60 -0.42 11.57 0.06
CA ALA A 60 -1.62 10.74 0.10
C ALA A 60 -2.42 11.03 1.37
N SER A 61 -3.73 11.29 1.22
CA SER A 61 -4.61 11.56 2.36
C SER A 61 -5.10 10.29 3.04
N SER A 62 -5.07 9.16 2.34
CA SER A 62 -5.48 7.87 2.87
C SER A 62 -4.55 6.77 2.40
N VAL A 63 -4.28 5.82 3.30
CA VAL A 63 -3.49 4.63 2.98
C VAL A 63 -4.27 3.42 3.46
N VAL A 64 -4.50 2.47 2.55
CA VAL A 64 -5.09 1.17 2.87
C VAL A 64 -3.95 0.14 2.82
N TYR A 65 -3.71 -0.52 3.93
CA TYR A 65 -2.60 -1.46 4.08
C TYR A 65 -3.16 -2.86 4.27
N ILE A 66 -2.86 -3.76 3.35
CA ILE A 66 -3.26 -5.16 3.43
C ILE A 66 -2.04 -5.96 3.88
N ALA A 67 -2.09 -6.49 5.10
CA ALA A 67 -0.94 -7.13 5.72
C ALA A 67 -1.16 -8.63 5.92
N CYS A 68 -0.16 -9.42 5.59
CA CYS A 68 -0.15 -10.85 5.92
C CYS A 68 0.69 -11.14 7.17
N ASP A 69 1.46 -10.17 7.66
CA ASP A 69 2.31 -10.33 8.85
C ASP A 69 2.05 -9.20 9.85
N PRO A 70 1.53 -9.52 11.04
CA PRO A 70 1.22 -8.49 12.04
C PRO A 70 2.45 -7.74 12.56
N THR A 71 3.62 -8.38 12.61
CA THR A 71 4.85 -7.73 13.07
C THR A 71 5.28 -6.62 12.11
N SER A 72 5.26 -6.91 10.80
CA SER A 72 5.58 -5.91 9.78
C SER A 72 4.56 -4.78 9.76
N LEU A 73 3.27 -5.10 9.92
CA LEU A 73 2.23 -4.09 10.00
C LEU A 73 2.45 -3.15 11.18
N ALA A 74 2.78 -3.70 12.36
CA ALA A 74 3.01 -2.88 13.54
C ALA A 74 4.18 -1.91 13.33
N ARG A 75 5.27 -2.38 12.72
CA ARG A 75 6.43 -1.55 12.41
C ARG A 75 6.08 -0.44 11.42
N ASP A 76 5.41 -0.78 10.33
CA ASP A 76 5.04 0.19 9.30
C ASP A 76 3.98 1.16 9.81
N THR A 77 3.07 0.70 10.69
CA THR A 77 2.09 1.56 11.35
C THR A 77 2.79 2.65 12.16
N ALA A 78 3.81 2.29 12.94
CA ALA A 78 4.57 3.27 13.71
C ALA A 78 5.22 4.33 12.80
N ILE A 79 5.74 3.93 11.65
CA ILE A 79 6.34 4.85 10.69
C ILE A 79 5.28 5.80 10.11
N LEU A 80 4.13 5.27 9.68
CA LEU A 80 3.05 6.08 9.13
C LEU A 80 2.51 7.07 10.15
N ILE A 81 2.36 6.66 11.40
CA ILE A 81 1.93 7.56 12.48
C ILE A 81 2.96 8.67 12.67
N GLY A 82 4.25 8.33 12.63
CA GLY A 82 5.33 9.32 12.71
C GLY A 82 5.32 10.32 11.57
N GLU A 83 4.75 9.95 10.43
CA GLU A 83 4.61 10.82 9.26
C GLU A 83 3.28 11.61 9.26
N GLY A 84 2.50 11.53 10.32
CA GLY A 84 1.29 12.31 10.48
C GLY A 84 -0.02 11.60 10.19
N TYR A 85 0.02 10.30 9.88
CA TYR A 85 -1.21 9.52 9.67
C TYR A 85 -1.81 9.08 10.99
N GLU A 86 -3.12 8.89 11.00
CA GLU A 86 -3.86 8.25 12.09
C GLU A 86 -4.38 6.91 11.64
N LEU A 87 -4.31 5.91 12.51
CA LEU A 87 -4.95 4.62 12.25
C LEU A 87 -6.45 4.75 12.55
N LYS A 88 -7.27 4.71 11.50
CA LYS A 88 -8.72 4.92 11.61
C LYS A 88 -9.50 3.63 11.80
N ASP A 89 -9.04 2.55 11.18
CA ASP A 89 -9.73 1.26 11.27
C ASP A 89 -8.72 0.15 11.04
N ILE A 90 -8.96 -0.97 11.68
CA ILE A 90 -8.16 -2.18 11.48
C ILE A 90 -9.08 -3.39 11.59
N ARG A 91 -9.03 -4.28 10.61
CA ARG A 91 -9.85 -5.48 10.57
C ARG A 91 -9.02 -6.68 10.17
N ALA A 92 -9.25 -7.79 10.87
CA ALA A 92 -8.58 -9.06 10.58
C ALA A 92 -9.58 -10.02 9.91
N PHE A 93 -9.11 -10.68 8.86
CA PHE A 93 -9.92 -11.64 8.11
C PHE A 93 -9.23 -13.00 8.11
N ASP A 94 -9.93 -14.02 8.58
CA ASP A 94 -9.44 -15.40 8.55
C ASP A 94 -9.90 -16.05 7.24
N ILE A 95 -9.12 -15.82 6.19
CA ILE A 95 -9.46 -16.25 4.83
C ILE A 95 -9.26 -17.75 4.65
N TYR A 96 -8.26 -18.31 5.36
CA TYR A 96 -7.92 -19.73 5.27
C TYR A 96 -7.94 -20.35 6.66
N PRO A 97 -9.12 -20.71 7.20
CA PRO A 97 -9.22 -21.15 8.60
C PRO A 97 -8.41 -22.41 8.93
N MET A 98 -8.11 -23.23 7.92
CA MET A 98 -7.33 -24.46 8.13
C MET A 98 -5.81 -24.21 8.16
N THR A 99 -5.35 -23.01 7.86
CA THR A 99 -3.93 -22.72 7.71
C THR A 99 -3.40 -21.69 8.71
N HIS A 100 -4.23 -21.17 9.60
CA HIS A 100 -3.89 -20.10 10.53
C HIS A 100 -3.39 -18.82 9.80
N HIS A 101 -3.80 -18.65 8.55
CA HIS A 101 -3.40 -17.50 7.73
C HIS A 101 -4.43 -16.39 7.86
N VAL A 102 -4.04 -15.30 8.49
CA VAL A 102 -4.92 -14.15 8.73
C VAL A 102 -4.42 -12.95 7.93
N GLU A 103 -5.31 -12.35 7.15
CA GLU A 103 -5.06 -11.07 6.49
C GLU A 103 -5.62 -9.95 7.35
N THR A 104 -4.86 -8.87 7.48
CA THR A 104 -5.28 -7.70 8.24
C THR A 104 -5.34 -6.50 7.29
N VAL A 105 -6.45 -5.76 7.34
CA VAL A 105 -6.60 -4.53 6.56
C VAL A 105 -6.64 -3.36 7.52
N ALA A 106 -5.74 -2.40 7.32
CA ALA A 106 -5.64 -1.21 8.13
C ALA A 106 -5.88 0.04 7.27
N LEU A 107 -6.65 0.99 7.79
CA LEU A 107 -6.90 2.26 7.14
C LEU A 107 -6.24 3.39 7.92
N PHE A 108 -5.40 4.14 7.22
CA PHE A 108 -4.75 5.33 7.76
C PHE A 108 -5.24 6.57 7.02
N THR A 109 -5.42 7.67 7.74
CA THR A 109 -5.80 8.96 7.15
C THR A 109 -4.99 10.09 7.77
N ARG A 110 -4.89 11.19 7.04
CA ARG A 110 -4.33 12.43 7.60
C ARG A 110 -4.91 13.67 6.92
#